data_b4ff280cb44a44de67cc40bd4bbc66e0
#
_entry.id   b4ff280cb44a44de67cc40bd4bbc66e0
#
_cell.length_a   1.000
_cell.length_b   1.000
_cell.length_c   1.000
_cell.angle_alpha   90.00
_cell.angle_beta   90.00
_cell.angle_gamma   90.00
#
_symmetry.space_group_name_H-M   'P 1'
#
loop_
_entity.id
_entity.type
_entity.pdbx_description
1 polymer ?
#
loop_
_entity_poly.entity_id
_entity_poly.type
_entity_poly.pdbx_seq_one_letter_code
_entity_poly.pdbx_strand_id
1 'polypeptide(L)'
;MIYQVKGNSMLKNNVVKELNLVTNKVDEMPNDLSSYWMPFTTNRRFKKNPRFLVSAKDMHYKTNDNKSILDGVAGLWCVNAGHCRPRIVKAVQDQVAEMDYATAFNMGHPKAFTLASRLAGILPKDIDNIFYTNSGSEAVDTALKIALAYHNANGDSKRTRLIGRSRGYHGVGFGGMSVGGMVANRKQFSNHLPGVDHMQDTHIPELNAFSIGQPKHGMERAHSLIDLINLHDASTIAAVIVEPVACSTGVLVPPIGYLEEIRDICTKNGILLIFDEVICGFGRLGTAFAGDKFNVIPDIMTLAKGITNATVPMGAVATHKKIYEGLMHGPEHVVELFHGYTYSGHSLACAAALATLEEYESEKLFDRANSLENYFGEQAHMLKDLDNVVDIRTIGLVAGIELKTREDGLGKRVYDVFENCFENNLLTRFTGETIAISPPLIVSKDQIKTIFSTIRSAILEVK
;
A
#
# COMPACT_ATOMS: atom_id res chain seq x y z
N MET A 1 -27.36 -7.89 60.28
CA MET A 1 -25.97 -8.40 60.27
C MET A 1 -25.28 -7.77 59.03
N ILE A 2 -24.56 -6.66 59.25
CA ILE A 2 -23.94 -5.85 58.19
C ILE A 2 -22.48 -6.33 58.07
N TYR A 3 -22.13 -6.98 56.97
CA TYR A 3 -20.73 -7.30 56.67
C TYR A 3 -20.05 -6.07 56.04
N GLN A 4 -19.19 -5.41 56.81
CA GLN A 4 -18.23 -4.46 56.27
C GLN A 4 -17.09 -5.21 55.60
N VAL A 5 -16.98 -5.07 54.25
CA VAL A 5 -15.79 -5.48 53.49
C VAL A 5 -14.74 -4.35 53.64
N LYS A 6 -13.69 -4.61 54.42
CA LYS A 6 -12.49 -3.77 54.44
C LYS A 6 -11.79 -3.88 53.09
N GLY A 7 -11.94 -2.87 52.26
CA GLY A 7 -11.24 -2.79 50.98
C GLY A 7 -9.74 -2.64 51.19
N ASN A 8 -9.02 -3.49 50.53
CA ASN A 8 -7.56 -3.64 50.55
C ASN A 8 -6.90 -2.40 49.91
N SER A 9 -6.43 -1.46 50.72
CA SER A 9 -5.78 -0.20 50.30
C SER A 9 -4.43 -0.43 49.60
N MET A 10 -3.82 -1.62 49.77
CA MET A 10 -2.56 -1.97 49.10
C MET A 10 -2.71 -2.24 47.58
N LEU A 11 -3.82 -2.80 47.13
CA LEU A 11 -4.04 -3.05 45.70
C LEU A 11 -4.25 -1.74 44.92
N LYS A 12 -4.90 -0.72 45.50
CA LYS A 12 -5.05 0.58 44.83
C LYS A 12 -3.74 1.34 44.69
N ASN A 13 -2.84 1.24 45.67
CA ASN A 13 -1.55 1.94 45.63
C ASN A 13 -0.56 1.31 44.64
N ASN A 14 -0.61 -0.03 44.42
CA ASN A 14 0.22 -0.67 43.41
C ASN A 14 -0.23 -0.39 42.00
N VAL A 15 -1.54 -0.42 41.71
CA VAL A 15 -2.09 -0.07 40.39
C VAL A 15 -1.81 1.41 40.03
N VAL A 16 -1.90 2.33 41.01
CA VAL A 16 -1.57 3.76 40.79
C VAL A 16 -0.05 3.97 40.61
N LYS A 17 0.80 3.18 41.29
CA LYS A 17 2.24 3.23 41.07
C LYS A 17 2.65 2.65 39.69
N GLU A 18 2.03 1.57 39.26
CA GLU A 18 2.25 1.03 37.90
C GLU A 18 1.75 1.97 36.81
N LEU A 19 0.60 2.64 36.98
CA LEU A 19 0.12 3.66 36.05
C LEU A 19 1.00 4.92 36.02
N ASN A 20 1.61 5.32 37.13
CA ASN A 20 2.56 6.45 37.16
C ASN A 20 3.92 6.12 36.52
N LEU A 21 4.30 4.85 36.39
CA LEU A 21 5.47 4.44 35.64
C LEU A 21 5.28 4.52 34.12
N VAL A 22 4.03 4.57 33.64
CA VAL A 22 3.69 4.69 32.22
C VAL A 22 3.69 6.17 31.75
N THR A 23 3.70 7.13 32.66
CA THR A 23 3.60 8.57 32.32
C THR A 23 4.94 9.32 32.22
N ASN A 24 6.07 8.62 32.35
CA ASN A 24 7.38 9.26 32.26
C ASN A 24 7.91 9.25 30.81
N LYS A 25 7.82 10.40 30.19
CA LYS A 25 8.47 10.83 28.95
C LYS A 25 8.37 9.81 27.78
N VAL A 26 7.44 10.06 26.91
CA VAL A 26 7.22 9.33 25.64
C VAL A 26 8.50 9.21 24.80
N ASP A 27 9.51 10.06 25.05
CA ASP A 27 10.76 10.14 24.30
C ASP A 27 11.91 9.30 24.90
N GLU A 28 11.72 8.70 26.08
CA GLU A 28 12.73 7.80 26.67
C GLU A 28 12.62 6.39 26.10
N MET A 29 13.79 5.74 25.90
CA MET A 29 13.84 4.35 25.48
C MET A 29 13.05 3.48 26.46
N PRO A 30 12.06 2.68 26.03
CA PRO A 30 11.30 1.83 26.95
C PRO A 30 12.23 0.81 27.64
N ASN A 31 12.03 0.58 28.94
CA ASN A 31 12.79 -0.41 29.69
C ASN A 31 12.52 -1.85 29.24
N ASP A 32 11.30 -2.12 28.74
CA ASP A 32 10.87 -3.43 28.28
C ASP A 32 10.29 -3.34 26.87
N LEU A 33 10.90 -4.05 25.92
CA LEU A 33 10.46 -4.18 24.53
C LEU A 33 9.69 -5.47 24.26
N SER A 34 9.49 -6.33 25.27
CA SER A 34 8.97 -7.68 25.06
C SER A 34 7.53 -7.73 24.62
N SER A 35 6.69 -6.86 25.19
CA SER A 35 5.22 -6.90 25.02
C SER A 35 4.75 -6.53 23.59
N TYR A 36 5.53 -5.74 22.85
CA TYR A 36 5.15 -5.36 21.49
C TYR A 36 5.65 -6.37 20.45
N TRP A 37 4.73 -7.05 19.81
CA TRP A 37 5.01 -7.92 18.67
C TRP A 37 4.97 -7.12 17.37
N MET A 38 6.13 -6.71 16.89
CA MET A 38 6.24 -5.90 15.69
C MET A 38 5.90 -6.72 14.42
N PRO A 39 5.04 -6.18 13.53
CA PRO A 39 4.67 -6.85 12.29
C PRO A 39 5.82 -6.83 11.27
N PHE A 40 5.93 -7.88 10.45
CA PHE A 40 6.93 -8.01 9.37
C PHE A 40 8.36 -7.65 9.78
N THR A 41 8.72 -7.96 11.02
CA THR A 41 9.99 -7.58 11.63
C THR A 41 10.69 -8.80 12.24
N THR A 42 12.00 -8.88 12.08
CA THR A 42 12.83 -9.82 12.84
C THR A 42 12.92 -9.36 14.29
N ASN A 43 11.87 -9.60 15.09
CA ASN A 43 11.72 -9.05 16.45
C ASN A 43 12.93 -9.27 17.34
N ARG A 44 13.52 -10.47 17.31
CA ARG A 44 14.72 -10.80 18.11
C ARG A 44 15.94 -9.92 17.75
N ARG A 45 16.14 -9.62 16.44
CA ARG A 45 17.22 -8.75 15.97
C ARG A 45 16.94 -7.29 16.29
N PHE A 46 15.72 -6.82 15.98
CA PHE A 46 15.30 -5.44 16.26
C PHE A 46 15.41 -5.09 17.74
N LYS A 47 14.91 -5.95 18.63
CA LYS A 47 14.91 -5.70 20.09
C LYS A 47 16.31 -5.70 20.72
N LYS A 48 17.33 -6.25 20.04
CA LYS A 48 18.73 -6.15 20.47
C LYS A 48 19.38 -4.82 20.08
N ASN A 49 18.98 -4.27 18.93
CA ASN A 49 19.47 -2.98 18.42
C ASN A 49 18.30 -2.19 17.83
N PRO A 50 17.44 -1.59 18.68
CA PRO A 50 16.21 -0.94 18.24
C PRO A 50 16.49 0.40 17.55
N ARG A 51 15.73 0.68 16.50
CA ARG A 51 15.73 1.95 15.75
C ARG A 51 14.43 2.68 16.03
N PHE A 52 14.49 3.70 16.89
CA PHE A 52 13.30 4.49 17.24
C PHE A 52 13.23 5.79 16.47
N LEU A 53 12.07 6.05 15.88
CA LEU A 53 11.70 7.31 15.24
C LEU A 53 10.76 8.04 16.19
N VAL A 54 11.15 9.21 16.68
CA VAL A 54 10.42 9.93 17.73
C VAL A 54 9.67 11.16 17.24
N SER A 55 10.07 11.71 16.09
CA SER A 55 9.34 12.79 15.43
C SER A 55 9.58 12.76 13.93
N ALA A 56 8.76 13.50 13.18
CA ALA A 56 8.92 13.63 11.73
C ALA A 56 8.49 15.02 11.25
N LYS A 57 9.10 15.49 10.17
CA LYS A 57 8.70 16.71 9.47
C LYS A 57 9.13 16.66 8.01
N ASP A 58 8.23 16.97 7.10
CA ASP A 58 8.47 17.01 5.65
C ASP A 58 9.14 15.73 5.12
N MET A 59 10.44 15.78 4.82
CA MET A 59 11.22 14.66 4.27
C MET A 59 11.96 13.84 5.33
N HIS A 60 11.89 14.20 6.61
CA HIS A 60 12.78 13.62 7.60
C HIS A 60 12.08 13.09 8.82
N TYR A 61 12.58 11.96 9.31
CA TYR A 61 12.37 11.50 10.68
C TYR A 61 13.49 11.98 11.60
N LYS A 62 13.20 11.99 12.89
CA LYS A 62 14.17 12.18 13.94
C LYS A 62 14.21 10.96 14.84
N THR A 63 15.40 10.49 15.17
CA THR A 63 15.61 9.36 16.09
C THR A 63 15.71 9.83 17.53
N ASN A 64 15.63 8.90 18.48
CA ASN A 64 15.80 9.17 19.91
C ASN A 64 17.22 9.69 20.30
N ASP A 65 18.23 9.41 19.47
CA ASP A 65 19.60 9.96 19.59
C ASP A 65 19.80 11.23 18.73
N ASN A 66 18.72 11.89 18.33
CA ASN A 66 18.68 13.16 17.60
C ASN A 66 19.24 13.14 16.17
N LYS A 67 19.45 11.99 15.53
CA LYS A 67 19.81 11.92 14.12
C LYS A 67 18.62 12.32 13.24
N SER A 68 18.91 13.01 12.13
CA SER A 68 17.93 13.34 11.11
C SER A 68 18.01 12.32 9.99
N ILE A 69 16.97 11.52 9.80
CA ILE A 69 16.92 10.45 8.80
C ILE A 69 16.08 10.89 7.61
N LEU A 70 16.69 10.97 6.43
CA LEU A 70 15.98 11.26 5.18
C LEU A 70 15.08 10.07 4.82
N ASP A 71 13.79 10.33 4.58
CA ASP A 71 12.82 9.30 4.24
C ASP A 71 12.86 8.98 2.73
N GLY A 72 13.53 7.91 2.36
CA GLY A 72 13.60 7.42 0.99
C GLY A 72 12.42 6.53 0.56
N VAL A 73 11.41 6.32 1.44
CA VAL A 73 10.33 5.35 1.18
C VAL A 73 8.92 5.84 1.56
N ALA A 74 8.76 7.15 1.82
CA ALA A 74 7.51 7.74 2.28
C ALA A 74 6.89 6.95 3.44
N GLY A 75 7.67 6.75 4.51
CA GLY A 75 7.33 5.87 5.62
C GLY A 75 7.24 4.40 5.19
N LEU A 76 6.09 3.99 4.71
CA LEU A 76 5.84 2.68 4.12
C LEU A 76 5.00 2.84 2.84
N TRP A 77 5.50 3.60 1.85
CA TRP A 77 4.81 3.93 0.60
C TRP A 77 3.53 4.76 0.81
N CYS A 78 3.43 5.55 1.89
CA CYS A 78 2.15 6.09 2.34
C CYS A 78 2.15 7.59 2.66
N VAL A 79 3.31 8.19 2.97
CA VAL A 79 3.43 9.62 3.31
C VAL A 79 3.78 10.43 2.05
N ASN A 80 2.88 10.41 1.07
CA ASN A 80 3.17 10.99 -0.24
C ASN A 80 3.36 12.51 -0.20
N ALA A 81 2.61 13.24 0.64
CA ALA A 81 2.73 14.69 0.78
C ALA A 81 3.87 15.15 1.71
N GLY A 82 4.60 14.21 2.35
CA GLY A 82 5.56 14.50 3.41
C GLY A 82 4.95 14.46 4.81
N HIS A 83 5.83 14.42 5.82
CA HIS A 83 5.43 14.21 7.22
C HIS A 83 4.87 15.48 7.87
N CYS A 84 3.89 15.27 8.75
CA CYS A 84 3.35 16.29 9.66
C CYS A 84 2.97 17.60 8.94
N ARG A 85 2.31 17.51 7.79
CA ARG A 85 1.86 18.68 7.03
C ARG A 85 0.85 19.49 7.85
N PRO A 86 1.07 20.81 8.05
CA PRO A 86 0.26 21.60 8.96
C PRO A 86 -1.24 21.56 8.67
N ARG A 87 -1.64 21.59 7.38
CA ARG A 87 -3.04 21.49 6.95
C ARG A 87 -3.69 20.19 7.41
N ILE A 88 -3.02 19.05 7.20
CA ILE A 88 -3.52 17.73 7.56
C ILE A 88 -3.61 17.60 9.09
N VAL A 89 -2.55 18.02 9.81
CA VAL A 89 -2.52 18.02 11.28
C VAL A 89 -3.68 18.83 11.86
N LYS A 90 -3.87 20.06 11.35
CA LYS A 90 -4.96 20.96 11.79
C LYS A 90 -6.33 20.36 11.56
N ALA A 91 -6.56 19.77 10.36
CA ALA A 91 -7.84 19.15 10.02
C ALA A 91 -8.22 18.01 10.98
N VAL A 92 -7.24 17.18 11.37
CA VAL A 92 -7.46 16.08 12.33
C VAL A 92 -7.72 16.63 13.73
N GLN A 93 -6.95 17.63 14.19
CA GLN A 93 -7.16 18.28 15.49
C GLN A 93 -8.53 18.93 15.61
N ASP A 94 -8.98 19.64 14.57
CA ASP A 94 -10.30 20.26 14.55
C ASP A 94 -11.41 19.20 14.56
N GLN A 95 -11.22 18.15 13.76
CA GLN A 95 -12.23 17.10 13.67
C GLN A 95 -12.39 16.32 14.98
N VAL A 96 -11.30 15.98 15.68
CA VAL A 96 -11.42 15.26 16.96
C VAL A 96 -12.06 16.13 18.05
N ALA A 97 -11.91 17.45 17.97
CA ALA A 97 -12.55 18.39 18.87
C ALA A 97 -14.05 18.59 18.58
N GLU A 98 -14.45 18.46 17.31
CA GLU A 98 -15.85 18.60 16.86
C GLU A 98 -16.64 17.30 17.01
N MET A 99 -16.12 16.21 16.47
CA MET A 99 -16.74 14.89 16.49
C MET A 99 -15.70 13.82 16.19
N ASP A 100 -15.40 13.00 17.17
CA ASP A 100 -14.43 11.91 17.10
C ASP A 100 -14.90 10.76 16.19
N TYR A 101 -16.17 10.34 16.33
CA TYR A 101 -16.74 9.21 15.62
C TYR A 101 -18.23 9.42 15.30
N ALA A 102 -18.65 8.96 14.11
CA ALA A 102 -20.04 8.72 13.74
C ALA A 102 -20.16 7.37 13.04
N THR A 103 -21.20 6.60 13.38
CA THR A 103 -21.45 5.32 12.70
C THR A 103 -21.88 5.54 11.24
N ALA A 104 -21.39 4.67 10.35
CA ALA A 104 -21.85 4.62 8.96
C ALA A 104 -23.07 3.68 8.76
N PHE A 105 -23.53 2.99 9.80
CA PHE A 105 -24.66 2.05 9.71
C PHE A 105 -25.97 2.78 9.94
N ASN A 106 -26.71 3.03 8.85
CA ASN A 106 -27.96 3.82 8.80
C ASN A 106 -27.84 5.27 9.28
N MET A 107 -26.62 5.76 9.49
CA MET A 107 -26.26 7.14 9.81
C MET A 107 -25.12 7.58 8.91
N GLY A 108 -24.77 8.85 8.94
CA GLY A 108 -23.67 9.38 8.16
C GLY A 108 -23.25 10.75 8.65
N HIS A 109 -22.13 11.23 8.13
CA HIS A 109 -21.66 12.60 8.37
C HIS A 109 -21.21 13.26 7.06
N PRO A 110 -21.34 14.59 6.93
CA PRO A 110 -21.13 15.28 5.66
C PRO A 110 -19.76 15.03 5.02
N LYS A 111 -18.68 14.97 5.83
CA LYS A 111 -17.31 14.81 5.32
C LYS A 111 -17.10 13.48 4.58
N ALA A 112 -17.81 12.40 4.94
CA ALA A 112 -17.71 11.14 4.23
C ALA A 112 -18.25 11.27 2.79
N PHE A 113 -19.39 11.91 2.60
CA PHE A 113 -19.97 12.17 1.27
C PHE A 113 -19.16 13.16 0.46
N THR A 114 -18.66 14.23 1.10
CA THR A 114 -17.76 15.21 0.46
C THR A 114 -16.48 14.53 -0.02
N LEU A 115 -15.87 13.67 0.80
CA LEU A 115 -14.68 12.92 0.41
C LEU A 115 -14.97 11.98 -0.76
N ALA A 116 -16.09 11.26 -0.75
CA ALA A 116 -16.48 10.39 -1.87
C ALA A 116 -16.57 11.18 -3.18
N SER A 117 -17.22 12.33 -3.17
CA SER A 117 -17.32 13.22 -4.34
C SER A 117 -15.96 13.77 -4.79
N ARG A 118 -15.07 14.12 -3.85
CA ARG A 118 -13.72 14.60 -4.17
C ARG A 118 -12.85 13.49 -4.76
N LEU A 119 -12.95 12.27 -4.25
CA LEU A 119 -12.25 11.10 -4.80
C LEU A 119 -12.78 10.78 -6.21
N ALA A 120 -14.09 10.74 -6.40
CA ALA A 120 -14.71 10.54 -7.72
C ALA A 120 -14.22 11.57 -8.75
N GLY A 121 -13.95 12.80 -8.32
CA GLY A 121 -13.44 13.86 -9.19
C GLY A 121 -12.00 13.69 -9.69
N ILE A 122 -11.21 12.80 -9.09
CA ILE A 122 -9.82 12.51 -9.50
C ILE A 122 -9.62 11.06 -9.97
N LEU A 123 -10.64 10.20 -9.83
CA LEU A 123 -10.61 8.81 -10.31
C LEU A 123 -10.83 8.74 -11.82
N PRO A 124 -10.40 7.66 -12.49
CA PRO A 124 -10.71 7.42 -13.90
C PRO A 124 -12.20 7.48 -14.17
N LYS A 125 -12.56 7.86 -15.41
CA LYS A 125 -13.95 8.04 -15.83
C LYS A 125 -14.83 6.83 -15.45
N ASP A 126 -16.05 7.12 -14.98
CA ASP A 126 -17.09 6.16 -14.60
C ASP A 126 -16.74 5.29 -13.36
N ILE A 127 -15.62 5.57 -12.66
CA ILE A 127 -15.29 5.00 -11.34
C ILE A 127 -15.64 6.04 -10.29
N ASP A 128 -16.86 6.04 -9.80
CA ASP A 128 -17.41 7.12 -8.99
C ASP A 128 -18.14 6.69 -7.71
N ASN A 129 -18.22 5.38 -7.42
CA ASN A 129 -18.84 4.85 -6.21
C ASN A 129 -17.80 4.37 -5.22
N ILE A 130 -17.79 4.95 -4.02
CA ILE A 130 -16.74 4.75 -3.02
C ILE A 130 -17.27 3.98 -1.82
N PHE A 131 -16.60 2.88 -1.47
CA PHE A 131 -16.84 2.11 -0.25
C PHE A 131 -15.61 2.23 0.68
N TYR A 132 -15.78 2.81 1.88
CA TYR A 132 -14.67 3.02 2.80
C TYR A 132 -14.34 1.80 3.66
N THR A 133 -13.04 1.59 3.85
CA THR A 133 -12.43 0.58 4.72
C THR A 133 -11.37 1.24 5.61
N ASN A 134 -10.67 0.46 6.45
CA ASN A 134 -9.67 1.01 7.37
C ASN A 134 -8.22 0.74 6.92
N SER A 135 -8.04 -0.06 5.90
CA SER A 135 -6.72 -0.46 5.40
C SER A 135 -6.79 -0.93 3.95
N GLY A 136 -5.63 -1.04 3.29
CA GLY A 136 -5.53 -1.66 1.96
C GLY A 136 -5.90 -3.15 1.97
N SER A 137 -5.60 -3.89 3.05
CA SER A 137 -5.98 -5.30 3.18
C SER A 137 -7.49 -5.47 3.21
N GLU A 138 -8.20 -4.62 3.96
CA GLU A 138 -9.66 -4.61 3.97
C GLU A 138 -10.24 -4.14 2.63
N ALA A 139 -9.61 -3.16 1.98
CA ALA A 139 -10.03 -2.71 0.65
C ALA A 139 -9.96 -3.85 -0.37
N VAL A 140 -8.90 -4.64 -0.38
CA VAL A 140 -8.77 -5.81 -1.26
C VAL A 140 -9.83 -6.85 -0.94
N ASP A 141 -9.98 -7.30 0.31
CA ASP A 141 -10.99 -8.30 0.68
C ASP A 141 -12.42 -7.81 0.34
N THR A 142 -12.68 -6.50 0.48
CA THR A 142 -13.94 -5.86 0.09
C THR A 142 -14.13 -5.87 -1.44
N ALA A 143 -13.10 -5.53 -2.21
CA ALA A 143 -13.17 -5.54 -3.68
C ALA A 143 -13.48 -6.94 -4.23
N LEU A 144 -12.84 -7.98 -3.68
CA LEU A 144 -13.12 -9.37 -4.02
C LEU A 144 -14.57 -9.75 -3.70
N LYS A 145 -15.09 -9.35 -2.53
CA LYS A 145 -16.48 -9.58 -2.12
C LYS A 145 -17.47 -8.83 -3.02
N ILE A 146 -17.18 -7.59 -3.38
CA ILE A 146 -18.02 -6.79 -4.31
C ILE A 146 -18.09 -7.50 -5.67
N ALA A 147 -16.97 -8.00 -6.19
CA ALA A 147 -16.95 -8.73 -7.45
C ALA A 147 -17.85 -9.99 -7.41
N LEU A 148 -17.77 -10.77 -6.35
CA LEU A 148 -18.60 -11.95 -6.16
C LEU A 148 -20.08 -11.58 -6.00
N ALA A 149 -20.40 -10.56 -5.18
CA ALA A 149 -21.74 -10.09 -4.96
C ALA A 149 -22.39 -9.54 -6.24
N TYR A 150 -21.63 -8.78 -7.03
CA TYR A 150 -22.09 -8.24 -8.33
C TYR A 150 -22.52 -9.35 -9.28
N HIS A 151 -21.67 -10.37 -9.48
CA HIS A 151 -22.03 -11.49 -10.35
C HIS A 151 -23.25 -12.26 -9.84
N ASN A 152 -23.31 -12.50 -8.54
CA ASN A 152 -24.46 -13.19 -7.93
C ASN A 152 -25.78 -12.40 -8.11
N ALA A 153 -25.74 -11.08 -7.87
CA ALA A 153 -26.92 -10.21 -8.02
C ALA A 153 -27.42 -10.13 -9.47
N ASN A 154 -26.52 -10.30 -10.44
CA ASN A 154 -26.83 -10.25 -11.87
C ASN A 154 -27.07 -11.62 -12.51
N GLY A 155 -27.30 -12.67 -11.71
CA GLY A 155 -27.67 -14.01 -12.19
C GLY A 155 -26.51 -14.91 -12.56
N ASP A 156 -25.26 -14.44 -12.42
CA ASP A 156 -24.03 -15.17 -12.76
C ASP A 156 -23.37 -15.81 -11.52
N SER A 157 -24.16 -16.43 -10.65
CA SER A 157 -23.71 -16.99 -9.36
C SER A 157 -22.62 -18.09 -9.46
N LYS A 158 -22.36 -18.60 -10.66
CA LYS A 158 -21.26 -19.54 -10.93
C LYS A 158 -19.89 -18.84 -10.96
N ARG A 159 -19.82 -17.53 -11.17
CA ARG A 159 -18.57 -16.75 -11.19
C ARG A 159 -18.05 -16.56 -9.77
N THR A 160 -17.29 -17.55 -9.28
CA THR A 160 -16.75 -17.55 -7.91
C THR A 160 -15.24 -17.63 -7.86
N ARG A 161 -14.59 -17.91 -9.01
CA ARG A 161 -13.14 -18.04 -9.09
C ARG A 161 -12.48 -16.66 -9.18
N LEU A 162 -11.37 -16.49 -8.45
CA LEU A 162 -10.57 -15.28 -8.40
C LEU A 162 -9.17 -15.56 -8.94
N ILE A 163 -8.66 -14.66 -9.77
CA ILE A 163 -7.34 -14.80 -10.37
C ILE A 163 -6.42 -13.68 -9.84
N GLY A 164 -5.30 -14.08 -9.24
CA GLY A 164 -4.23 -13.17 -8.87
C GLY A 164 -3.04 -13.28 -9.83
N ARG A 165 -1.86 -12.82 -9.38
CA ARG A 165 -0.61 -12.91 -10.13
C ARG A 165 0.52 -13.42 -9.23
N SER A 166 1.36 -14.32 -9.73
CA SER A 166 2.62 -14.68 -9.09
C SER A 166 3.41 -13.43 -8.75
N ARG A 167 4.04 -13.39 -7.57
CA ARG A 167 4.72 -12.21 -7.04
C ARG A 167 3.82 -10.98 -6.84
N GLY A 168 2.49 -11.14 -6.74
CA GLY A 168 1.56 -10.09 -6.33
C GLY A 168 1.47 -9.96 -4.81
N TYR A 169 1.21 -8.75 -4.30
CA TYR A 169 0.93 -8.50 -2.89
C TYR A 169 -0.36 -7.70 -2.73
N HIS A 170 -1.33 -8.27 -2.05
CA HIS A 170 -2.66 -7.68 -1.90
C HIS A 170 -3.11 -7.60 -0.43
N GLY A 171 -2.16 -7.38 0.48
CA GLY A 171 -2.45 -7.28 1.91
C GLY A 171 -2.39 -8.61 2.64
N VAL A 172 -2.94 -8.63 3.87
CA VAL A 172 -2.79 -9.73 4.84
C VAL A 172 -4.12 -10.37 5.26
N GLY A 173 -5.26 -9.89 4.73
CA GLY A 173 -6.54 -10.60 4.83
C GLY A 173 -6.49 -11.95 4.09
N PHE A 174 -7.33 -12.90 4.47
CA PHE A 174 -7.32 -14.22 3.80
C PHE A 174 -7.62 -14.13 2.30
N GLY A 175 -8.49 -13.21 1.87
CA GLY A 175 -8.75 -12.94 0.46
C GLY A 175 -7.51 -12.40 -0.25
N GLY A 176 -6.95 -11.29 0.24
CA GLY A 176 -5.77 -10.68 -0.33
C GLY A 176 -4.54 -11.59 -0.33
N MET A 177 -4.34 -12.37 0.73
CA MET A 177 -3.28 -13.39 0.81
C MET A 177 -3.50 -14.52 -0.20
N SER A 178 -4.75 -14.93 -0.43
CA SER A 178 -5.08 -16.01 -1.37
C SER A 178 -4.80 -15.61 -2.81
N VAL A 179 -5.20 -14.41 -3.23
CA VAL A 179 -4.90 -13.88 -4.57
C VAL A 179 -3.48 -13.33 -4.71
N GLY A 180 -2.78 -13.10 -3.59
CA GLY A 180 -1.37 -12.73 -3.57
C GLY A 180 -0.45 -13.88 -3.97
N GLY A 181 0.71 -13.57 -4.58
CA GLY A 181 1.68 -14.54 -5.08
C GLY A 181 3.03 -14.54 -4.34
N MET A 182 3.13 -13.89 -3.17
CA MET A 182 4.34 -13.90 -2.36
C MET A 182 4.44 -15.15 -1.49
N VAL A 183 5.40 -16.03 -1.77
CA VAL A 183 5.60 -17.28 -1.03
C VAL A 183 5.77 -17.05 0.48
N ALA A 184 6.53 -16.03 0.87
CA ALA A 184 6.78 -15.73 2.28
C ALA A 184 5.49 -15.43 3.07
N ASN A 185 4.51 -14.77 2.45
CA ASN A 185 3.24 -14.43 3.05
C ASN A 185 2.29 -15.63 3.14
N ARG A 186 2.44 -16.60 2.25
CA ARG A 186 1.52 -17.75 2.10
C ARG A 186 1.92 -18.96 2.93
N LYS A 187 3.23 -19.27 2.99
CA LYS A 187 3.73 -20.55 3.54
C LYS A 187 3.38 -20.85 5.00
N GLN A 188 3.10 -19.81 5.80
CA GLN A 188 2.70 -19.98 7.21
C GLN A 188 1.19 -20.17 7.39
N PHE A 189 0.40 -19.87 6.35
CA PHE A 189 -1.06 -19.88 6.37
C PHE A 189 -1.54 -20.73 5.20
N SER A 190 -1.53 -22.06 5.36
CA SER A 190 -1.78 -23.01 4.28
C SER A 190 -3.23 -23.04 3.76
N ASN A 191 -4.19 -22.60 4.57
CA ASN A 191 -5.61 -22.58 4.18
C ASN A 191 -5.93 -21.27 3.44
N HIS A 192 -5.77 -21.28 2.12
CA HIS A 192 -6.20 -20.21 1.25
C HIS A 192 -7.65 -20.39 0.81
N LEU A 193 -8.28 -19.34 0.29
CA LEU A 193 -9.61 -19.45 -0.30
C LEU A 193 -9.59 -20.46 -1.46
N PRO A 194 -10.59 -21.35 -1.55
CA PRO A 194 -10.73 -22.23 -2.70
C PRO A 194 -11.05 -21.42 -3.97
N GLY A 195 -10.75 -21.98 -5.14
CA GLY A 195 -11.06 -21.34 -6.42
C GLY A 195 -10.19 -20.11 -6.73
N VAL A 196 -8.95 -20.09 -6.27
CA VAL A 196 -7.98 -19.04 -6.58
C VAL A 196 -6.84 -19.61 -7.39
N ASP A 197 -6.54 -18.97 -8.54
CA ASP A 197 -5.41 -19.26 -9.41
C ASP A 197 -4.54 -18.03 -9.65
N HIS A 198 -3.37 -18.21 -10.26
CA HIS A 198 -2.41 -17.14 -10.46
C HIS A 198 -1.88 -17.12 -11.89
N MET A 199 -1.91 -15.93 -12.51
CA MET A 199 -1.19 -15.65 -13.74
C MET A 199 0.32 -15.63 -13.49
N GLN A 200 1.11 -15.73 -14.56
CA GLN A 200 2.55 -15.51 -14.51
C GLN A 200 2.89 -14.08 -14.13
N ASP A 201 3.99 -13.87 -13.41
CA ASP A 201 4.52 -12.53 -13.13
C ASP A 201 5.23 -11.94 -14.37
N THR A 202 5.55 -10.65 -14.29
CA THR A 202 6.16 -9.89 -15.39
C THR A 202 7.68 -9.73 -15.27
N HIS A 203 8.32 -10.42 -14.33
CA HIS A 203 9.75 -10.32 -14.10
C HIS A 203 10.53 -11.24 -15.06
N ILE A 204 11.23 -10.65 -16.03
CA ILE A 204 12.03 -11.33 -17.05
C ILE A 204 13.39 -10.64 -17.11
N PRO A 205 14.27 -10.83 -16.10
CA PRO A 205 15.54 -10.10 -16.02
C PRO A 205 16.46 -10.36 -17.22
N GLU A 206 16.39 -11.56 -17.84
CA GLU A 206 17.19 -11.90 -18.99
C GLU A 206 16.95 -11.00 -20.21
N LEU A 207 15.75 -10.41 -20.31
CA LEU A 207 15.35 -9.55 -21.43
C LEU A 207 15.19 -8.08 -21.04
N ASN A 208 14.89 -7.81 -19.78
CA ASN A 208 14.39 -6.52 -19.31
C ASN A 208 15.26 -5.84 -18.23
N ALA A 209 16.37 -6.46 -17.81
CA ALA A 209 17.22 -5.86 -16.81
C ALA A 209 17.64 -4.44 -17.19
N PHE A 210 17.65 -3.55 -16.18
CA PHE A 210 17.98 -2.13 -16.33
C PHE A 210 17.04 -1.32 -17.25
N SER A 211 15.78 -1.74 -17.37
CA SER A 211 14.76 -0.96 -18.09
C SER A 211 14.38 0.31 -17.32
N ILE A 212 14.30 1.44 -18.04
CA ILE A 212 13.73 2.70 -17.54
C ILE A 212 12.29 2.76 -18.02
N GLY A 213 11.34 2.91 -17.08
CA GLY A 213 9.91 2.83 -17.40
C GLY A 213 9.46 1.42 -17.77
N GLN A 214 8.48 1.31 -18.66
CA GLN A 214 7.93 0.02 -19.07
C GLN A 214 8.94 -0.80 -19.89
N PRO A 215 9.21 -2.08 -19.49
CA PRO A 215 10.01 -3.01 -20.28
C PRO A 215 9.37 -3.30 -21.64
N LYS A 216 10.21 -3.65 -22.64
CA LYS A 216 9.75 -3.94 -23.99
C LYS A 216 9.19 -5.36 -24.16
N HIS A 217 9.68 -6.32 -23.36
CA HIS A 217 9.37 -7.74 -23.51
C HIS A 217 8.49 -8.22 -22.37
N GLY A 218 7.54 -9.15 -22.67
CA GLY A 218 6.72 -9.82 -21.66
C GLY A 218 5.23 -9.49 -21.72
N MET A 219 4.74 -8.79 -22.74
CA MET A 219 3.29 -8.60 -22.96
C MET A 219 2.56 -9.94 -23.00
N GLU A 220 3.16 -10.93 -23.64
CA GLU A 220 2.65 -12.31 -23.78
C GLU A 220 2.42 -13.03 -22.44
N ARG A 221 3.00 -12.54 -21.32
CA ARG A 221 2.69 -13.06 -19.98
C ARG A 221 1.22 -12.86 -19.59
N ALA A 222 0.54 -11.90 -20.21
CA ALA A 222 -0.91 -11.70 -20.06
C ALA A 222 -1.70 -12.94 -20.58
N HIS A 223 -1.17 -13.66 -21.56
CA HIS A 223 -1.84 -14.83 -22.14
C HIS A 223 -1.96 -16.01 -21.16
N SER A 224 -1.20 -16.03 -20.05
CA SER A 224 -1.44 -16.99 -18.97
C SER A 224 -2.86 -16.87 -18.36
N LEU A 225 -3.54 -15.73 -18.52
CA LEU A 225 -4.95 -15.60 -18.21
C LEU A 225 -5.84 -16.39 -19.18
N ILE A 226 -5.48 -16.43 -20.46
CA ILE A 226 -6.19 -17.24 -21.47
C ILE A 226 -6.10 -18.73 -21.12
N ASP A 227 -4.93 -19.19 -20.68
CA ASP A 227 -4.74 -20.59 -20.26
C ASP A 227 -5.65 -20.94 -19.08
N LEU A 228 -5.79 -20.04 -18.09
CA LEU A 228 -6.69 -20.22 -16.96
C LEU A 228 -8.17 -20.18 -17.40
N ILE A 229 -8.52 -19.32 -18.35
CA ILE A 229 -9.88 -19.27 -18.91
C ILE A 229 -10.19 -20.59 -19.66
N ASN A 230 -9.27 -21.12 -20.43
CA ASN A 230 -9.44 -22.39 -21.15
C ASN A 230 -9.56 -23.57 -20.16
N LEU A 231 -8.87 -23.53 -19.03
CA LEU A 231 -8.93 -24.58 -18.01
C LEU A 231 -10.25 -24.57 -17.22
N HIS A 232 -10.74 -23.38 -16.88
CA HIS A 232 -11.84 -23.23 -15.90
C HIS A 232 -13.16 -22.80 -16.50
N ASP A 233 -13.21 -22.39 -17.75
CA ASP A 233 -14.29 -21.67 -18.42
C ASP A 233 -14.52 -20.25 -17.86
N ALA A 234 -14.63 -19.28 -18.77
CA ALA A 234 -14.82 -17.87 -18.43
C ALA A 234 -16.02 -17.61 -17.49
N SER A 235 -17.10 -18.42 -17.63
CA SER A 235 -18.32 -18.28 -16.83
C SER A 235 -18.15 -18.64 -15.35
N THR A 236 -17.00 -19.19 -14.97
CA THR A 236 -16.69 -19.49 -13.55
C THR A 236 -15.80 -18.42 -12.90
N ILE A 237 -15.17 -17.53 -13.69
CA ILE A 237 -14.21 -16.55 -13.19
C ILE A 237 -14.92 -15.23 -12.91
N ALA A 238 -14.84 -14.77 -11.66
CA ALA A 238 -15.44 -13.52 -11.21
C ALA A 238 -14.55 -12.31 -11.51
N ALA A 239 -13.29 -12.38 -11.12
CA ALA A 239 -12.39 -11.23 -11.22
C ALA A 239 -10.92 -11.64 -11.35
N VAL A 240 -10.16 -10.75 -11.97
CA VAL A 240 -8.68 -10.71 -11.95
C VAL A 240 -8.26 -9.51 -11.12
N ILE A 241 -7.28 -9.68 -10.21
CA ILE A 241 -6.68 -8.60 -9.45
C ILE A 241 -5.19 -8.49 -9.75
N VAL A 242 -4.71 -7.27 -10.04
CA VAL A 242 -3.29 -6.97 -10.26
C VAL A 242 -2.92 -5.63 -9.64
N GLU A 243 -1.70 -5.54 -9.13
CA GLU A 243 -1.04 -4.23 -8.95
C GLU A 243 -0.59 -3.75 -10.33
N PRO A 244 -0.93 -2.53 -10.78
CA PRO A 244 -0.40 -1.99 -12.05
C PRO A 244 1.14 -2.02 -12.08
N VAL A 245 1.79 -1.61 -10.98
CA VAL A 245 3.21 -1.85 -10.71
C VAL A 245 3.33 -2.63 -9.41
N ALA A 246 3.91 -3.83 -9.45
CA ALA A 246 4.06 -4.66 -8.25
C ALA A 246 5.23 -4.15 -7.40
N CYS A 247 4.96 -3.10 -6.63
CA CYS A 247 5.97 -2.40 -5.84
C CYS A 247 6.51 -3.25 -4.69
N SER A 248 5.61 -3.90 -3.94
CA SER A 248 5.96 -4.69 -2.74
C SER A 248 6.84 -5.90 -3.03
N THR A 249 6.90 -6.35 -4.27
CA THR A 249 7.65 -7.54 -4.69
C THR A 249 8.91 -7.23 -5.49
N GLY A 250 9.36 -5.97 -5.47
CA GLY A 250 10.60 -5.55 -6.08
C GLY A 250 10.44 -4.54 -7.21
N VAL A 251 9.34 -3.77 -7.21
CA VAL A 251 9.05 -2.74 -8.23
C VAL A 251 9.02 -3.35 -9.63
N LEU A 252 8.15 -4.35 -9.81
CA LEU A 252 7.96 -5.00 -11.10
C LEU A 252 7.06 -4.13 -11.97
N VAL A 253 7.68 -3.39 -12.89
CA VAL A 253 6.99 -2.54 -13.85
C VAL A 253 6.36 -3.42 -14.94
N PRO A 254 5.08 -3.21 -15.32
CA PRO A 254 4.43 -4.00 -16.34
C PRO A 254 5.07 -3.72 -17.72
N PRO A 255 5.29 -4.75 -18.55
CA PRO A 255 5.71 -4.56 -19.94
C PRO A 255 4.71 -3.74 -20.75
N ILE A 256 5.18 -3.09 -21.81
CA ILE A 256 4.33 -2.35 -22.77
C ILE A 256 3.26 -3.30 -23.32
N GLY A 257 1.98 -2.88 -23.25
CA GLY A 257 0.84 -3.66 -23.74
C GLY A 257 0.29 -4.71 -22.77
N TYR A 258 0.98 -4.99 -21.65
CA TYR A 258 0.56 -6.07 -20.73
C TYR A 258 -0.77 -5.78 -20.01
N LEU A 259 -0.95 -4.56 -19.50
CA LEU A 259 -2.18 -4.20 -18.78
C LEU A 259 -3.35 -4.03 -19.74
N GLU A 260 -3.10 -3.49 -20.92
CA GLU A 260 -4.07 -3.36 -22.00
C GLU A 260 -4.59 -4.73 -22.43
N GLU A 261 -3.68 -5.71 -22.63
CA GLU A 261 -4.04 -7.08 -23.00
C GLU A 261 -4.88 -7.77 -21.92
N ILE A 262 -4.52 -7.60 -20.62
CA ILE A 262 -5.35 -8.12 -19.52
C ILE A 262 -6.74 -7.48 -19.54
N ARG A 263 -6.84 -6.15 -19.76
CA ARG A 263 -8.13 -5.47 -19.85
C ARG A 263 -8.98 -6.02 -20.97
N ASP A 264 -8.39 -6.22 -22.14
CA ASP A 264 -9.06 -6.75 -23.32
C ASP A 264 -9.56 -8.18 -23.10
N ILE A 265 -8.71 -9.06 -22.54
CA ILE A 265 -9.09 -10.43 -22.20
C ILE A 265 -10.25 -10.41 -21.18
N CYS A 266 -10.18 -9.63 -20.13
CA CYS A 266 -11.23 -9.52 -19.12
C CYS A 266 -12.55 -9.04 -19.75
N THR A 267 -12.50 -7.99 -20.58
CA THR A 267 -13.68 -7.43 -21.23
C THR A 267 -14.37 -8.45 -22.16
N LYS A 268 -13.61 -9.14 -22.99
CA LYS A 268 -14.14 -10.16 -23.92
C LYS A 268 -14.83 -11.31 -23.19
N ASN A 269 -14.41 -11.61 -21.97
CA ASN A 269 -14.88 -12.76 -21.19
C ASN A 269 -15.85 -12.40 -20.04
N GLY A 270 -16.21 -11.13 -19.89
CA GLY A 270 -17.10 -10.66 -18.82
C GLY A 270 -16.51 -10.84 -17.42
N ILE A 271 -15.18 -10.83 -17.30
CA ILE A 271 -14.43 -10.93 -16.04
C ILE A 271 -14.13 -9.52 -15.53
N LEU A 272 -14.34 -9.27 -14.24
CA LEU A 272 -14.01 -7.97 -13.66
C LEU A 272 -12.50 -7.82 -13.49
N LEU A 273 -11.97 -6.64 -13.85
CA LEU A 273 -10.58 -6.28 -13.59
C LEU A 273 -10.49 -5.38 -12.36
N ILE A 274 -9.70 -5.79 -11.38
CA ILE A 274 -9.41 -5.03 -10.16
C ILE A 274 -7.97 -4.53 -10.22
N PHE A 275 -7.77 -3.19 -10.14
CA PHE A 275 -6.46 -2.62 -9.92
C PHE A 275 -6.22 -2.35 -8.44
N ASP A 276 -5.16 -2.94 -7.90
CA ASP A 276 -4.65 -2.60 -6.58
C ASP A 276 -3.76 -1.35 -6.67
N GLU A 277 -4.38 -0.20 -6.44
CA GLU A 277 -3.73 1.12 -6.48
C GLU A 277 -3.23 1.60 -5.11
N VAL A 278 -3.18 0.72 -4.13
CA VAL A 278 -2.79 1.03 -2.74
C VAL A 278 -1.40 1.67 -2.65
N ILE A 279 -0.46 1.31 -3.54
CA ILE A 279 0.85 1.96 -3.63
C ILE A 279 0.93 2.91 -4.82
N CYS A 280 0.41 2.52 -5.97
CA CYS A 280 0.55 3.25 -7.23
C CYS A 280 -0.24 4.56 -7.25
N GLY A 281 -1.36 4.63 -6.54
CA GLY A 281 -2.22 5.79 -6.49
C GLY A 281 -1.64 7.01 -5.76
N PHE A 282 -2.37 8.10 -5.85
CA PHE A 282 -2.07 9.38 -5.21
C PHE A 282 -0.69 9.93 -5.58
N GLY A 283 -0.38 9.96 -6.89
CA GLY A 283 0.76 10.66 -7.45
C GLY A 283 2.05 9.86 -7.54
N ARG A 284 2.11 8.62 -7.06
CA ARG A 284 3.34 7.83 -7.03
C ARG A 284 4.00 7.66 -8.40
N LEU A 285 3.19 7.52 -9.45
CA LEU A 285 3.65 7.36 -10.83
C LEU A 285 3.58 8.66 -11.66
N GLY A 286 3.35 9.81 -11.02
CA GLY A 286 3.26 11.10 -11.72
C GLY A 286 1.87 11.43 -12.26
N THR A 287 0.89 10.57 -12.02
CA THR A 287 -0.56 10.77 -12.30
C THR A 287 -1.34 10.51 -11.03
N ALA A 288 -2.63 10.86 -10.98
CA ALA A 288 -3.47 10.58 -9.82
C ALA A 288 -3.47 9.07 -9.51
N PHE A 289 -3.66 8.25 -10.53
CA PHE A 289 -3.67 6.78 -10.44
C PHE A 289 -2.88 6.15 -11.60
N ALA A 290 -2.46 4.90 -11.42
CA ALA A 290 -1.76 4.15 -12.46
C ALA A 290 -2.67 3.86 -13.67
N GLY A 291 -3.96 3.73 -13.46
CA GLY A 291 -4.93 3.64 -14.56
C GLY A 291 -4.78 4.78 -15.57
N ASP A 292 -4.54 6.00 -15.10
CA ASP A 292 -4.27 7.16 -15.97
C ASP A 292 -2.90 7.06 -16.64
N LYS A 293 -1.87 6.61 -15.92
CA LYS A 293 -0.50 6.47 -16.44
C LYS A 293 -0.41 5.49 -17.60
N PHE A 294 -1.15 4.38 -17.50
CA PHE A 294 -1.16 3.29 -18.49
C PHE A 294 -2.35 3.34 -19.45
N ASN A 295 -3.24 4.33 -19.31
CA ASN A 295 -4.47 4.46 -20.09
C ASN A 295 -5.35 3.18 -20.07
N VAL A 296 -5.45 2.54 -18.92
CA VAL A 296 -6.26 1.33 -18.69
C VAL A 296 -7.22 1.57 -17.53
N ILE A 297 -8.52 1.48 -17.79
CA ILE A 297 -9.56 1.67 -16.78
C ILE A 297 -10.01 0.30 -16.26
N PRO A 298 -9.82 0.00 -14.96
CA PRO A 298 -10.33 -1.22 -14.34
C PRO A 298 -11.83 -1.11 -14.05
N ASP A 299 -12.44 -2.18 -13.58
CA ASP A 299 -13.82 -2.17 -13.08
C ASP A 299 -13.90 -1.77 -11.60
N ILE A 300 -12.85 -2.10 -10.84
CA ILE A 300 -12.73 -1.84 -9.40
C ILE A 300 -11.31 -1.38 -9.09
N MET A 301 -11.15 -0.45 -8.15
CA MET A 301 -9.85 -0.01 -7.64
C MET A 301 -9.81 -0.13 -6.12
N THR A 302 -8.68 -0.58 -5.57
CA THR A 302 -8.44 -0.54 -4.13
C THR A 302 -7.47 0.58 -3.79
N LEU A 303 -7.83 1.38 -2.79
CA LEU A 303 -7.14 2.59 -2.38
C LEU A 303 -6.77 2.52 -0.88
N ALA A 304 -5.62 3.05 -0.50
CA ALA A 304 -5.22 3.26 0.89
C ALA A 304 -3.99 4.20 0.94
N LYS A 305 -3.19 4.11 2.00
CA LYS A 305 -1.88 4.78 2.14
C LYS A 305 -1.94 6.28 1.85
N GLY A 306 -1.65 6.68 0.61
CA GLY A 306 -1.68 8.08 0.18
C GLY A 306 -3.02 8.78 0.35
N ILE A 307 -4.13 8.05 0.50
CA ILE A 307 -5.47 8.64 0.67
C ILE A 307 -5.55 9.60 1.88
N THR A 308 -4.85 9.28 2.98
CA THR A 308 -4.79 10.11 4.19
C THR A 308 -3.37 10.59 4.51
N ASN A 309 -2.43 10.43 3.57
CA ASN A 309 -1.01 10.64 3.84
C ASN A 309 -0.52 9.87 5.10
N ALA A 310 -1.11 8.71 5.36
CA ALA A 310 -0.88 7.86 6.53
C ALA A 310 -1.20 8.49 7.91
N THR A 311 -1.75 9.68 7.95
CA THR A 311 -2.02 10.41 9.22
C THR A 311 -3.08 9.70 10.05
N VAL A 312 -4.11 9.14 9.40
CA VAL A 312 -5.15 8.30 10.01
C VAL A 312 -5.37 7.08 9.13
N PRO A 313 -5.44 5.85 9.69
CA PRO A 313 -5.71 4.66 8.91
C PRO A 313 -7.03 4.77 8.12
N MET A 314 -6.96 4.52 6.80
CA MET A 314 -8.10 4.47 5.88
C MET A 314 -7.74 3.66 4.65
N GLY A 315 -8.73 2.99 4.11
CA GLY A 315 -8.74 2.44 2.76
C GLY A 315 -10.08 2.74 2.10
N ALA A 316 -10.18 2.45 0.82
CA ALA A 316 -11.42 2.53 0.07
C ALA A 316 -11.40 1.56 -1.11
N VAL A 317 -12.59 1.18 -1.54
CA VAL A 317 -12.83 0.53 -2.83
C VAL A 317 -13.60 1.54 -3.68
N ALA A 318 -13.10 1.82 -4.87
CA ALA A 318 -13.79 2.62 -5.87
C ALA A 318 -14.27 1.69 -7.00
N THR A 319 -15.53 1.79 -7.38
CA THR A 319 -16.13 0.90 -8.38
C THR A 319 -16.69 1.69 -9.55
N HIS A 320 -16.64 1.06 -10.72
CA HIS A 320 -17.37 1.54 -11.87
C HIS A 320 -18.89 1.59 -11.57
N LYS A 321 -19.56 2.64 -12.02
CA LYS A 321 -20.99 2.89 -11.80
C LYS A 321 -21.87 1.67 -12.08
N LYS A 322 -21.58 0.91 -13.16
CA LYS A 322 -22.31 -0.32 -13.50
C LYS A 322 -22.32 -1.37 -12.37
N ILE A 323 -21.26 -1.42 -11.55
CA ILE A 323 -21.15 -2.40 -10.44
C ILE A 323 -22.08 -1.97 -9.30
N TYR A 324 -22.05 -0.69 -8.94
CA TYR A 324 -22.97 -0.14 -7.94
C TYR A 324 -24.42 -0.31 -8.36
N GLU A 325 -24.78 0.12 -9.57
CA GLU A 325 -26.13 -0.01 -10.12
C GLU A 325 -26.57 -1.48 -10.19
N GLY A 326 -25.65 -2.39 -10.55
CA GLY A 326 -25.92 -3.84 -10.61
C GLY A 326 -26.18 -4.47 -9.23
N LEU A 327 -25.84 -3.80 -8.13
CA LEU A 327 -26.19 -4.24 -6.77
C LEU A 327 -27.47 -3.57 -6.24
N MET A 328 -27.93 -2.45 -6.85
CA MET A 328 -29.08 -1.66 -6.40
C MET A 328 -30.42 -2.28 -6.86
N HIS A 329 -30.53 -3.60 -6.79
CA HIS A 329 -31.76 -4.32 -7.15
C HIS A 329 -32.43 -4.90 -5.90
N GLY A 330 -33.76 -5.00 -5.93
CA GLY A 330 -34.54 -5.58 -4.84
C GLY A 330 -35.35 -4.55 -4.05
N PRO A 331 -35.95 -4.94 -2.91
CA PRO A 331 -36.76 -4.03 -2.11
C PRO A 331 -35.92 -2.97 -1.41
N GLU A 332 -36.37 -1.71 -1.40
CA GLU A 332 -35.64 -0.55 -0.81
C GLU A 332 -35.26 -0.70 0.68
N HIS A 333 -35.94 -1.57 1.42
CA HIS A 333 -35.69 -1.81 2.85
C HIS A 333 -34.65 -2.91 3.12
N VAL A 334 -34.11 -3.54 2.07
CA VAL A 334 -33.10 -4.60 2.18
C VAL A 334 -31.72 -4.03 1.87
N VAL A 335 -30.75 -4.38 2.70
CA VAL A 335 -29.34 -3.96 2.50
C VAL A 335 -28.78 -4.65 1.26
N GLU A 336 -28.40 -3.88 0.25
CA GLU A 336 -27.97 -4.36 -1.09
C GLU A 336 -26.62 -5.13 -1.04
N LEU A 337 -25.70 -4.68 -0.18
CA LEU A 337 -24.43 -5.32 0.09
C LEU A 337 -24.27 -5.50 1.59
N PHE A 338 -24.51 -6.70 2.12
CA PHE A 338 -24.43 -6.99 3.55
C PHE A 338 -22.98 -7.12 4.01
N HIS A 339 -22.26 -6.00 3.94
CA HIS A 339 -20.84 -5.87 4.28
C HIS A 339 -20.52 -4.46 4.76
N GLY A 340 -19.61 -4.33 5.73
CA GLY A 340 -19.15 -3.04 6.27
C GLY A 340 -18.24 -3.24 7.48
N TYR A 341 -17.53 -2.19 7.84
CA TYR A 341 -16.65 -2.14 9.01
C TYR A 341 -17.16 -1.09 9.99
N THR A 342 -16.97 -1.30 11.27
CA THR A 342 -17.35 -0.33 12.32
C THR A 342 -16.79 1.07 12.04
N TYR A 343 -15.59 1.15 11.49
CA TYR A 343 -14.90 2.42 11.22
C TYR A 343 -14.93 2.84 9.75
N SER A 344 -15.80 2.23 8.90
CA SER A 344 -15.99 2.70 7.53
C SER A 344 -16.36 4.19 7.51
N GLY A 345 -15.58 4.99 6.77
CA GLY A 345 -15.80 6.44 6.68
C GLY A 345 -15.60 7.19 8.00
N HIS A 346 -14.67 6.75 8.86
CA HIS A 346 -14.35 7.39 10.14
C HIS A 346 -14.13 8.90 9.98
N SER A 347 -14.74 9.71 10.85
CA SER A 347 -14.73 11.18 10.74
C SER A 347 -13.33 11.80 10.68
N LEU A 348 -12.41 11.34 11.54
CA LEU A 348 -11.02 11.80 11.52
C LEU A 348 -10.30 11.41 10.21
N ALA A 349 -10.54 10.18 9.72
CA ALA A 349 -9.92 9.71 8.49
C ALA A 349 -10.43 10.50 7.27
N CYS A 350 -11.74 10.82 7.22
CA CYS A 350 -12.31 11.66 6.19
C CYS A 350 -11.76 13.09 6.23
N ALA A 351 -11.57 13.67 7.42
CA ALA A 351 -10.96 14.99 7.57
C ALA A 351 -9.49 14.99 7.11
N ALA A 352 -8.72 13.97 7.50
CA ALA A 352 -7.34 13.80 7.06
C ALA A 352 -7.25 13.64 5.53
N ALA A 353 -8.13 12.81 4.94
CA ALA A 353 -8.16 12.57 3.51
C ALA A 353 -8.51 13.83 2.70
N LEU A 354 -9.54 14.59 3.12
CA LEU A 354 -9.90 15.86 2.48
C LEU A 354 -8.74 16.85 2.49
N ALA A 355 -8.09 17.03 3.66
CA ALA A 355 -6.92 17.91 3.76
C ALA A 355 -5.73 17.39 2.95
N THR A 356 -5.58 16.08 2.82
CA THR A 356 -4.53 15.46 1.99
C THR A 356 -4.76 15.73 0.51
N LEU A 357 -6.01 15.60 0.03
CA LEU A 357 -6.35 15.95 -1.37
C LEU A 357 -6.10 17.43 -1.67
N GLU A 358 -6.44 18.33 -0.73
CA GLU A 358 -6.13 19.76 -0.85
C GLU A 358 -4.61 20.03 -0.89
N GLU A 359 -3.81 19.27 -0.13
CA GLU A 359 -2.35 19.38 -0.15
C GLU A 359 -1.79 18.95 -1.51
N TYR A 360 -2.26 17.82 -2.06
CA TYR A 360 -1.86 17.35 -3.39
C TYR A 360 -2.18 18.36 -4.48
N GLU A 361 -3.38 18.95 -4.44
CA GLU A 361 -3.86 19.93 -5.41
C GLU A 361 -3.10 21.26 -5.31
N SER A 362 -3.00 21.84 -4.09
CA SER A 362 -2.39 23.17 -3.87
C SER A 362 -0.90 23.19 -4.18
N GLU A 363 -0.17 22.11 -3.93
CA GLU A 363 1.26 21.99 -4.23
C GLU A 363 1.54 21.29 -5.57
N LYS A 364 0.48 20.90 -6.33
CA LYS A 364 0.59 20.20 -7.62
C LYS A 364 1.51 18.99 -7.55
N LEU A 365 1.35 18.17 -6.50
CA LEU A 365 2.31 17.13 -6.20
C LEU A 365 2.36 16.02 -7.26
N PHE A 366 1.27 15.75 -7.97
CA PHE A 366 1.27 14.76 -9.06
C PHE A 366 2.09 15.26 -10.27
N ASP A 367 1.89 16.52 -10.69
CA ASP A 367 2.67 17.14 -11.76
C ASP A 367 4.14 17.24 -11.37
N ARG A 368 4.43 17.57 -10.10
CA ARG A 368 5.78 17.59 -9.55
C ARG A 368 6.45 16.22 -9.67
N ALA A 369 5.76 15.14 -9.26
CA ALA A 369 6.28 13.78 -9.35
C ALA A 369 6.58 13.41 -10.81
N ASN A 370 5.66 13.73 -11.73
CA ASN A 370 5.87 13.52 -13.17
C ASN A 370 7.10 14.27 -13.69
N SER A 371 7.29 15.52 -13.28
CA SER A 371 8.44 16.34 -13.72
C SER A 371 9.80 15.82 -13.20
N LEU A 372 9.81 15.06 -12.12
CA LEU A 372 11.01 14.50 -11.51
C LEU A 372 11.32 13.06 -11.99
N GLU A 373 10.41 12.39 -12.68
CA GLU A 373 10.52 10.97 -13.07
C GLU A 373 11.83 10.66 -13.79
N ASN A 374 12.15 11.43 -14.84
CA ASN A 374 13.36 11.20 -15.63
C ASN A 374 14.63 11.37 -14.79
N TYR A 375 14.71 12.47 -14.03
CA TYR A 375 15.86 12.72 -13.16
C TYR A 375 16.03 11.64 -12.09
N PHE A 376 14.93 11.20 -11.48
CA PHE A 376 14.93 10.12 -10.50
C PHE A 376 15.42 8.80 -11.11
N GLY A 377 14.93 8.45 -12.29
CA GLY A 377 15.37 7.28 -13.05
C GLY A 377 16.85 7.32 -13.39
N GLU A 378 17.36 8.46 -13.91
CA GLU A 378 18.78 8.67 -14.22
C GLU A 378 19.66 8.45 -12.99
N GLN A 379 19.29 9.06 -11.84
CA GLN A 379 20.07 8.92 -10.60
C GLN A 379 20.07 7.46 -10.09
N ALA A 380 18.95 6.75 -10.18
CA ALA A 380 18.90 5.33 -9.82
C ALA A 380 19.81 4.49 -10.73
N HIS A 381 19.75 4.70 -12.04
CA HIS A 381 20.53 3.94 -13.03
C HIS A 381 22.03 4.25 -13.03
N MET A 382 22.49 5.29 -12.33
CA MET A 382 23.92 5.50 -12.04
C MET A 382 24.54 4.38 -11.18
N LEU A 383 23.72 3.55 -10.51
CA LEU A 383 24.19 2.40 -9.74
C LEU A 383 24.49 1.16 -10.59
N LYS A 384 24.21 1.20 -11.90
CA LYS A 384 24.37 0.08 -12.82
C LYS A 384 25.81 -0.41 -12.94
N ASP A 385 26.79 0.43 -12.68
CA ASP A 385 28.22 0.11 -12.75
C ASP A 385 28.75 -0.69 -11.54
N LEU A 386 27.89 -0.94 -10.53
CA LEU A 386 28.29 -1.69 -9.34
C LEU A 386 28.13 -3.20 -9.57
N ASP A 387 29.19 -3.98 -9.31
CA ASP A 387 29.24 -5.44 -9.55
C ASP A 387 28.14 -6.24 -8.85
N ASN A 388 27.64 -5.72 -7.73
CA ASN A 388 26.60 -6.36 -6.92
C ASN A 388 25.18 -5.93 -7.32
N VAL A 389 25.00 -5.04 -8.30
CA VAL A 389 23.69 -4.61 -8.82
C VAL A 389 23.40 -5.42 -10.07
N VAL A 390 22.33 -6.22 -10.03
CA VAL A 390 21.94 -7.12 -11.13
C VAL A 390 20.78 -6.58 -11.95
N ASP A 391 19.96 -5.68 -11.37
CA ASP A 391 18.89 -5.01 -12.09
C ASP A 391 18.47 -3.70 -11.40
N ILE A 392 17.96 -2.75 -12.18
CA ILE A 392 17.36 -1.50 -11.70
C ILE A 392 16.09 -1.25 -12.52
N ARG A 393 14.99 -1.08 -11.82
CA ARG A 393 13.66 -0.81 -12.40
C ARG A 393 13.12 0.51 -11.85
N THR A 394 12.65 1.40 -12.71
CA THR A 394 12.14 2.71 -12.31
C THR A 394 10.90 3.10 -13.10
N ILE A 395 9.95 3.74 -12.45
CA ILE A 395 8.80 4.42 -13.07
C ILE A 395 8.22 5.43 -12.07
N GLY A 396 7.87 6.64 -12.53
CA GLY A 396 7.46 7.72 -11.60
C GLY A 396 8.54 7.97 -10.54
N LEU A 397 8.12 8.13 -9.29
CA LEU A 397 9.04 8.25 -8.15
C LEU A 397 9.13 6.93 -7.36
N VAL A 398 9.40 5.84 -8.06
CA VAL A 398 9.64 4.53 -7.44
C VAL A 398 10.77 3.80 -8.17
N ALA A 399 11.68 3.20 -7.40
CA ALA A 399 12.80 2.42 -7.91
C ALA A 399 12.98 1.12 -7.13
N GLY A 400 13.33 0.06 -7.83
CA GLY A 400 13.83 -1.20 -7.28
C GLY A 400 15.25 -1.43 -7.74
N ILE A 401 16.19 -1.55 -6.82
CA ILE A 401 17.60 -1.88 -7.06
C ILE A 401 17.82 -3.30 -6.57
N GLU A 402 17.95 -4.24 -7.50
CA GLU A 402 18.13 -5.66 -7.18
C GLU A 402 19.61 -5.98 -7.05
N LEU A 403 19.95 -6.61 -5.93
CA LEU A 403 21.31 -6.96 -5.59
C LEU A 403 21.57 -8.47 -5.82
N LYS A 404 22.78 -8.79 -6.20
CA LYS A 404 23.24 -10.18 -6.31
C LYS A 404 23.14 -10.87 -4.95
N THR A 405 22.50 -12.04 -4.92
CA THR A 405 22.42 -12.87 -3.73
C THR A 405 23.84 -13.23 -3.24
N ARG A 406 24.05 -13.12 -1.94
CA ARG A 406 25.31 -13.50 -1.29
C ARG A 406 25.31 -15.00 -0.97
N GLU A 407 26.48 -15.65 -1.00
CA GLU A 407 26.61 -17.09 -0.76
C GLU A 407 26.12 -17.54 0.62
N ASP A 408 26.22 -16.67 1.63
CA ASP A 408 25.80 -16.94 3.00
C ASP A 408 24.28 -16.91 3.21
N GLY A 409 23.48 -16.55 2.19
CA GLY A 409 22.03 -16.70 2.16
C GLY A 409 21.25 -15.56 1.54
N LEU A 410 20.05 -15.92 1.11
CA LEU A 410 19.07 -15.01 0.50
C LEU A 410 18.69 -13.87 1.47
N GLY A 411 18.63 -12.65 0.96
CA GLY A 411 18.21 -11.45 1.70
C GLY A 411 19.24 -10.88 2.66
N LYS A 412 20.43 -11.51 2.82
CA LYS A 412 21.42 -11.02 3.78
C LYS A 412 22.14 -9.78 3.29
N ARG A 413 22.61 -9.75 2.04
CA ARG A 413 23.25 -8.57 1.47
C ARG A 413 22.35 -7.34 1.52
N VAL A 414 21.12 -7.49 1.05
CA VAL A 414 20.15 -6.40 1.00
C VAL A 414 19.82 -5.88 2.40
N TYR A 415 19.76 -6.76 3.40
CA TYR A 415 19.53 -6.38 4.78
C TYR A 415 20.71 -5.56 5.34
N ASP A 416 21.94 -5.98 5.09
CA ASP A 416 23.14 -5.26 5.55
C ASP A 416 23.25 -3.89 4.86
N VAL A 417 22.91 -3.78 3.56
CA VAL A 417 22.81 -2.50 2.85
C VAL A 417 21.72 -1.61 3.46
N PHE A 418 20.57 -2.18 3.82
CA PHE A 418 19.50 -1.44 4.50
C PHE A 418 19.97 -0.88 5.85
N GLU A 419 20.68 -1.66 6.69
CA GLU A 419 21.20 -1.19 7.97
C GLU A 419 22.26 -0.10 7.74
N ASN A 420 23.18 -0.29 6.80
CA ASN A 420 24.19 0.72 6.45
C ASN A 420 23.56 2.04 5.98
N CYS A 421 22.53 1.98 5.12
CA CYS A 421 21.79 3.18 4.72
C CYS A 421 21.21 3.91 5.94
N PHE A 422 20.59 3.19 6.89
CA PHE A 422 20.02 3.79 8.10
C PHE A 422 21.09 4.44 8.98
N GLU A 423 22.23 3.79 9.16
CA GLU A 423 23.39 4.35 9.90
C GLU A 423 23.91 5.62 9.24
N ASN A 424 23.82 5.73 7.91
CA ASN A 424 24.16 6.90 7.11
C ASN A 424 22.96 7.85 6.85
N ASN A 425 21.98 7.86 7.77
CA ASN A 425 20.85 8.78 7.82
C ASN A 425 19.87 8.68 6.64
N LEU A 426 19.73 7.51 6.02
CA LEU A 426 18.75 7.24 4.97
C LEU A 426 17.84 6.07 5.33
N LEU A 427 16.54 6.30 5.40
CA LEU A 427 15.55 5.24 5.50
C LEU A 427 15.27 4.66 4.10
N THR A 428 15.54 3.38 3.94
CA THR A 428 15.20 2.58 2.76
C THR A 428 14.26 1.44 3.13
N ARG A 429 13.83 0.65 2.17
CA ARG A 429 13.10 -0.59 2.38
C ARG A 429 13.69 -1.67 1.47
N PHE A 430 13.53 -2.92 1.85
CA PHE A 430 13.91 -4.06 1.01
C PHE A 430 12.82 -5.12 0.93
N THR A 431 12.85 -5.90 -0.14
CA THR A 431 12.02 -7.09 -0.35
C THR A 431 12.81 -8.09 -1.20
N GLY A 432 12.89 -9.35 -0.74
CA GLY A 432 13.79 -10.31 -1.38
C GLY A 432 15.23 -9.78 -1.43
N GLU A 433 15.78 -9.63 -2.62
CA GLU A 433 17.11 -9.05 -2.88
C GLU A 433 17.03 -7.61 -3.41
N THR A 434 15.88 -6.95 -3.33
CA THR A 434 15.67 -5.61 -3.90
C THR A 434 15.57 -4.55 -2.82
N ILE A 435 16.41 -3.50 -2.91
CA ILE A 435 16.22 -2.23 -2.22
C ILE A 435 15.14 -1.47 -2.95
N ALA A 436 14.09 -1.05 -2.24
CA ALA A 436 13.00 -0.27 -2.79
C ALA A 436 13.05 1.18 -2.31
N ILE A 437 12.87 2.12 -3.22
CA ILE A 437 12.90 3.57 -2.99
C ILE A 437 11.63 4.19 -3.53
N SER A 438 10.99 5.03 -2.73
CA SER A 438 9.75 5.74 -3.08
C SER A 438 9.56 6.96 -2.17
N PRO A 439 10.38 8.00 -2.30
CA PRO A 439 10.37 9.14 -1.38
C PRO A 439 9.02 9.87 -1.42
N PRO A 440 8.69 10.69 -0.41
CA PRO A 440 7.57 11.63 -0.52
C PRO A 440 7.67 12.48 -1.79
N LEU A 441 6.53 12.86 -2.38
CA LEU A 441 6.48 13.58 -3.67
C LEU A 441 7.07 15.00 -3.59
N ILE A 442 7.26 15.52 -2.37
CA ILE A 442 7.93 16.80 -2.11
C ILE A 442 9.47 16.74 -2.22
N VAL A 443 10.04 15.57 -2.50
CA VAL A 443 11.48 15.35 -2.61
C VAL A 443 12.15 16.34 -3.58
N SER A 444 13.31 16.91 -3.20
CA SER A 444 14.11 17.77 -4.08
C SER A 444 15.12 16.96 -4.91
N LYS A 445 15.65 17.58 -5.98
CA LYS A 445 16.72 16.97 -6.78
C LYS A 445 17.96 16.64 -5.95
N ASP A 446 18.33 17.51 -5.00
CA ASP A 446 19.48 17.27 -4.10
C ASP A 446 19.23 16.11 -3.17
N GLN A 447 18.00 15.99 -2.64
CA GLN A 447 17.60 14.83 -1.83
C GLN A 447 17.60 13.53 -2.65
N ILE A 448 17.13 13.56 -3.89
CA ILE A 448 17.20 12.40 -4.81
C ILE A 448 18.67 11.99 -5.00
N LYS A 449 19.57 12.94 -5.28
CA LYS A 449 21.01 12.69 -5.39
C LYS A 449 21.58 12.10 -4.10
N THR A 450 21.20 12.64 -2.94
CA THR A 450 21.63 12.13 -1.62
C THR A 450 21.18 10.69 -1.42
N ILE A 451 19.91 10.37 -1.73
CA ILE A 451 19.38 9.01 -1.62
C ILE A 451 20.25 8.01 -2.39
N PHE A 452 20.46 8.25 -3.68
CA PHE A 452 21.19 7.28 -4.51
C PHE A 452 22.71 7.27 -4.24
N SER A 453 23.31 8.40 -3.84
CA SER A 453 24.73 8.40 -3.42
C SER A 453 24.94 7.64 -2.11
N THR A 454 24.01 7.74 -1.15
CA THR A 454 24.07 6.95 0.10
C THR A 454 23.92 5.46 -0.17
N ILE A 455 22.97 5.07 -1.04
CA ILE A 455 22.79 3.67 -1.44
C ILE A 455 24.05 3.14 -2.15
N ARG A 456 24.67 3.96 -3.02
CA ARG A 456 25.95 3.60 -3.68
C ARG A 456 27.03 3.28 -2.67
N SER A 457 27.25 4.17 -1.70
CA SER A 457 28.24 3.96 -0.65
C SER A 457 27.95 2.69 0.15
N ALA A 458 26.69 2.50 0.55
CA ALA A 458 26.27 1.32 1.31
C ALA A 458 26.51 0.00 0.54
N ILE A 459 26.24 -0.04 -0.79
CA ILE A 459 26.50 -1.22 -1.62
C ILE A 459 28.02 -1.50 -1.74
N LEU A 460 28.84 -0.46 -1.84
CA LEU A 460 30.30 -0.61 -1.92
C LEU A 460 30.93 -1.09 -0.62
N GLU A 461 30.38 -0.70 0.54
CA GLU A 461 30.85 -1.10 1.86
C GLU A 461 30.42 -2.52 2.24
N VAL A 462 29.29 -2.99 1.75
CA VAL A 462 28.74 -4.33 2.02
C VAL A 462 29.29 -5.35 1.00
N LYS A 463 30.24 -6.17 1.46
CA LYS A 463 30.89 -7.18 0.62
C LYS A 463 30.00 -8.41 0.35
#